data_d04da067bef167dfaa885eba5e572cd2
#
_entry.id   d04da067bef167dfaa885eba5e572cd2
#
_cell.length_a   1.000
_cell.length_b   1.000
_cell.length_c   1.000
_cell.angle_alpha   90.00
_cell.angle_beta   90.00
_cell.angle_gamma   90.00
#
_symmetry.space_group_name_H-M   'P 1'
#
loop_
_entity.id
_entity.type
_entity.pdbx_description
1 polymer ?
#
loop_
_entity_poly.entity_id
_entity_poly.type
_entity_poly.pdbx_seq_one_letter_code
_entity_poly.pdbx_strand_id
1 'polypeptide(L)'
;MADTHKPIIGVVSCAKELGGYQIQAVNDFYLRAIKDFGGLPIMLAPDMSGDDVTTILDICDGFLFPGSHSNVAPHRYNATHEESYKDEARDELSFTLICHAVDQNIPCLGICRGFQEMNVALGGSLNPAVHDSGFNDHREAPVEDFEQKYAPAHAVLVQKQSLFEQWLVQNHWENTTFFEVNTLHNQGIDQLAPLLQVEAKAPDGLVEAFSLPNQKFFVGVQWHPEWEAKTNHFSQILFNEFMMATSR
;
A
#
# COMPACT_ATOMS: atom_id res chain seq x y z
N MET A 1 10.71 3.95 -32.87
CA MET A 1 9.94 4.96 -32.14
C MET A 1 9.81 4.41 -30.74
N ALA A 2 10.26 5.15 -29.71
CA ALA A 2 10.06 4.71 -28.34
C ALA A 2 8.54 4.60 -28.11
N ASP A 3 8.11 3.50 -27.51
CA ASP A 3 6.71 3.31 -27.12
C ASP A 3 6.35 4.44 -26.15
N THR A 4 5.41 5.30 -26.55
CA THR A 4 4.97 6.44 -25.74
C THR A 4 3.79 6.07 -24.84
N HIS A 5 3.48 4.78 -24.75
CA HIS A 5 2.40 4.29 -23.91
C HIS A 5 2.78 4.45 -22.44
N LYS A 6 1.98 5.22 -21.71
CA LYS A 6 2.14 5.34 -20.26
C LYS A 6 1.42 4.18 -19.59
N PRO A 7 2.05 3.47 -18.65
CA PRO A 7 1.36 2.44 -17.89
C PRO A 7 0.10 3.01 -17.21
N ILE A 8 -1.02 2.30 -17.34
CA ILE A 8 -2.29 2.66 -16.71
C ILE A 8 -2.36 2.00 -15.35
N ILE A 9 -2.44 2.81 -14.30
CA ILE A 9 -2.46 2.35 -12.91
C ILE A 9 -3.86 2.54 -12.33
N GLY A 10 -4.54 1.44 -12.03
CA GLY A 10 -5.81 1.45 -11.32
C GLY A 10 -5.59 1.81 -9.84
N VAL A 11 -6.25 2.86 -9.36
CA VAL A 11 -6.15 3.35 -7.96
C VAL A 11 -7.50 3.20 -7.30
N VAL A 12 -7.60 2.31 -6.32
CA VAL A 12 -8.87 2.08 -5.61
C VAL A 12 -9.21 3.29 -4.77
N SER A 13 -10.43 3.84 -4.95
CA SER A 13 -10.94 4.96 -4.17
C SER A 13 -11.62 4.50 -2.88
N CYS A 14 -11.96 5.43 -1.99
CA CYS A 14 -12.75 5.19 -0.80
C CYS A 14 -13.96 6.11 -0.74
N ALA A 15 -15.02 5.63 -0.09
CA ALA A 15 -16.22 6.43 0.14
C ALA A 15 -15.95 7.53 1.17
N LYS A 16 -16.43 8.74 0.89
CA LYS A 16 -16.43 9.88 1.81
C LYS A 16 -17.73 10.64 1.71
N GLU A 17 -18.10 11.31 2.79
CA GLU A 17 -19.20 12.27 2.77
C GLU A 17 -18.63 13.69 2.69
N LEU A 18 -19.13 14.47 1.75
CA LEU A 18 -18.78 15.87 1.58
C LEU A 18 -20.04 16.69 1.26
N GLY A 19 -20.40 17.61 2.16
CA GLY A 19 -21.56 18.47 1.96
C GLY A 19 -22.89 17.73 1.79
N GLY A 20 -23.04 16.57 2.44
CA GLY A 20 -24.24 15.70 2.34
C GLY A 20 -24.27 14.78 1.12
N TYR A 21 -23.22 14.80 0.28
CA TYR A 21 -23.08 13.89 -0.86
C TYR A 21 -22.10 12.75 -0.54
N GLN A 22 -22.45 11.54 -0.97
CA GLN A 22 -21.50 10.44 -1.02
C GLN A 22 -20.60 10.65 -2.24
N ILE A 23 -19.28 10.66 -2.00
CA ILE A 23 -18.27 10.82 -3.05
C ILE A 23 -17.26 9.69 -2.98
N GLN A 24 -16.62 9.41 -4.10
CA GLN A 24 -15.46 8.55 -4.18
C GLN A 24 -14.20 9.40 -4.23
N ALA A 25 -13.22 9.13 -3.36
CA ALA A 25 -12.05 9.98 -3.21
C ALA A 25 -10.75 9.18 -3.09
N VAL A 26 -9.69 9.74 -3.66
CA VAL A 26 -8.29 9.35 -3.45
C VAL A 26 -7.52 10.60 -3.08
N ASN A 27 -6.61 10.52 -2.10
CA ASN A 27 -5.73 11.64 -1.81
C ASN A 27 -4.82 11.91 -3.02
N ASP A 28 -4.71 13.18 -3.39
CA ASP A 28 -3.95 13.65 -4.55
C ASP A 28 -2.46 13.25 -4.52
N PHE A 29 -1.87 13.02 -3.35
CA PHE A 29 -0.48 12.56 -3.23
C PHE A 29 -0.23 11.23 -3.96
N TYR A 30 -1.14 10.27 -3.89
CA TYR A 30 -1.03 9.00 -4.62
C TYR A 30 -1.08 9.19 -6.13
N LEU A 31 -2.01 10.04 -6.61
CA LEU A 31 -2.16 10.32 -8.04
C LEU A 31 -0.95 11.07 -8.59
N ARG A 32 -0.41 12.02 -7.80
CA ARG A 32 0.83 12.73 -8.16
C ARG A 32 2.01 11.79 -8.21
N ALA A 33 2.20 10.92 -7.20
CA ALA A 33 3.30 9.97 -7.18
C ALA A 33 3.30 9.11 -8.45
N ILE A 34 2.18 8.51 -8.85
CA ILE A 34 2.07 7.75 -10.11
C ILE A 34 2.47 8.62 -11.32
N LYS A 35 1.93 9.84 -11.42
CA LYS A 35 2.21 10.75 -12.55
C LYS A 35 3.68 11.18 -12.60
N ASP A 36 4.28 11.43 -11.45
CA ASP A 36 5.66 11.87 -11.32
C ASP A 36 6.66 10.80 -11.76
N PHE A 37 6.28 9.52 -11.63
CA PHE A 37 7.07 8.38 -12.09
C PHE A 37 6.61 7.81 -13.45
N GLY A 38 5.78 8.57 -14.20
CA GLY A 38 5.48 8.32 -15.60
C GLY A 38 4.21 7.52 -15.88
N GLY A 39 3.45 7.12 -14.88
CA GLY A 39 2.18 6.40 -15.02
C GLY A 39 0.98 7.32 -15.32
N LEU A 40 -0.14 6.72 -15.70
CA LEU A 40 -1.44 7.33 -15.83
C LEU A 40 -2.39 6.75 -14.77
N PRO A 41 -2.66 7.46 -13.66
CA PRO A 41 -3.60 6.97 -12.65
C PRO A 41 -5.05 7.08 -13.14
N ILE A 42 -5.84 6.02 -12.94
CA ILE A 42 -7.29 6.01 -13.08
C ILE A 42 -7.93 5.61 -11.75
N MET A 43 -8.91 6.38 -11.29
CA MET A 43 -9.62 6.06 -10.06
C MET A 43 -10.65 4.97 -10.30
N LEU A 44 -10.67 3.95 -9.44
CA LEU A 44 -11.62 2.85 -9.48
C LEU A 44 -12.67 3.03 -8.38
N ALA A 45 -13.93 3.02 -8.77
CA ALA A 45 -15.05 3.12 -7.83
C ALA A 45 -15.31 1.76 -7.15
N PRO A 46 -15.55 1.70 -5.83
CA PRO A 46 -15.70 0.43 -5.09
C PRO A 46 -16.91 -0.42 -5.46
N ASP A 47 -17.90 0.11 -6.17
CA ASP A 47 -19.11 -0.62 -6.58
C ASP A 47 -18.94 -1.43 -7.88
N MET A 48 -17.73 -1.51 -8.41
CA MET A 48 -17.40 -2.31 -9.60
C MET A 48 -17.39 -3.80 -9.27
N SER A 49 -17.98 -4.62 -10.14
CA SER A 49 -18.05 -6.07 -9.97
C SER A 49 -18.19 -6.81 -11.31
N GLY A 50 -17.97 -8.12 -11.32
CA GLY A 50 -18.19 -8.96 -12.50
C GLY A 50 -17.42 -8.48 -13.73
N ASP A 51 -18.17 -8.12 -14.80
CA ASP A 51 -17.58 -7.70 -16.09
C ASP A 51 -16.78 -6.39 -15.97
N ASP A 52 -17.10 -5.51 -14.99
CA ASP A 52 -16.31 -4.31 -14.74
C ASP A 52 -14.91 -4.67 -14.27
N VAL A 53 -14.80 -5.61 -13.32
CA VAL A 53 -13.51 -6.10 -12.82
C VAL A 53 -12.69 -6.72 -13.95
N THR A 54 -13.31 -7.54 -14.80
CA THR A 54 -12.63 -8.13 -15.96
C THR A 54 -12.10 -7.05 -16.89
N THR A 55 -12.91 -6.03 -17.19
CA THR A 55 -12.50 -4.90 -18.03
C THR A 55 -11.32 -4.13 -17.42
N ILE A 56 -11.35 -3.89 -16.10
CA ILE A 56 -10.26 -3.19 -15.39
C ILE A 56 -8.97 -3.99 -15.43
N LEU A 57 -9.03 -5.31 -15.24
CA LEU A 57 -7.86 -6.20 -15.32
C LEU A 57 -7.23 -6.18 -16.72
N ASP A 58 -8.04 -6.03 -17.78
CA ASP A 58 -7.57 -5.97 -19.17
C ASP A 58 -6.89 -4.63 -19.51
N ILE A 59 -7.35 -3.52 -18.94
CA ILE A 59 -6.86 -2.18 -19.29
C ILE A 59 -5.75 -1.66 -18.38
N CYS A 60 -5.68 -2.12 -17.11
CA CYS A 60 -4.67 -1.66 -16.17
C CYS A 60 -3.37 -2.47 -16.29
N ASP A 61 -2.24 -1.77 -16.30
CA ASP A 61 -0.91 -2.38 -16.29
C ASP A 61 -0.42 -2.67 -14.87
N GLY A 62 -1.10 -2.13 -13.85
CA GLY A 62 -0.85 -2.35 -12.43
C GLY A 62 -1.90 -1.70 -11.55
N PHE A 63 -1.87 -2.03 -10.25
CA PHE A 63 -2.79 -1.49 -9.26
C PHE A 63 -2.06 -0.84 -8.09
N LEU A 64 -2.60 0.31 -7.63
CA LEU A 64 -2.24 0.93 -6.37
C LEU A 64 -3.44 0.84 -5.42
N PHE A 65 -3.22 0.23 -4.26
CA PHE A 65 -4.15 0.20 -3.13
C PHE A 65 -3.69 1.26 -2.12
N PRO A 66 -4.30 2.46 -2.09
CA PRO A 66 -3.80 3.57 -1.29
C PRO A 66 -4.22 3.47 0.18
N GLY A 67 -3.61 4.29 1.04
CA GLY A 67 -4.09 4.54 2.40
C GLY A 67 -5.49 5.15 2.44
N SER A 68 -6.15 5.03 3.58
CA SER A 68 -7.47 5.59 3.85
C SER A 68 -7.66 5.80 5.35
N HIS A 69 -8.58 6.67 5.73
CA HIS A 69 -9.03 6.77 7.12
C HIS A 69 -9.94 5.60 7.55
N SER A 70 -10.51 4.86 6.58
CA SER A 70 -11.26 3.66 6.90
C SER A 70 -10.31 2.48 7.17
N ASN A 71 -10.75 1.56 8.00
CA ASN A 71 -10.07 0.32 8.34
C ASN A 71 -10.66 -0.85 7.56
N VAL A 72 -9.91 -1.94 7.44
CA VAL A 72 -10.41 -3.21 6.90
C VAL A 72 -11.45 -3.78 7.86
N ALA A 73 -12.59 -4.25 7.34
CA ALA A 73 -13.67 -4.78 8.14
C ALA A 73 -13.25 -6.05 8.93
N PRO A 74 -13.50 -6.12 10.25
CA PRO A 74 -13.01 -7.19 11.12
C PRO A 74 -13.37 -8.60 10.66
N HIS A 75 -14.58 -8.80 10.11
CA HIS A 75 -15.01 -10.10 9.62
C HIS A 75 -14.16 -10.64 8.46
N ARG A 76 -13.44 -9.78 7.75
CA ARG A 76 -12.54 -10.17 6.63
C ARG A 76 -11.32 -10.96 7.11
N TYR A 77 -10.92 -10.81 8.38
CA TYR A 77 -9.80 -11.54 9.00
C TYR A 77 -10.22 -12.30 10.27
N ASN A 78 -11.50 -12.72 10.33
CA ASN A 78 -12.11 -13.51 11.41
C ASN A 78 -12.04 -12.84 12.80
N ALA A 79 -11.96 -11.52 12.87
CA ALA A 79 -12.01 -10.75 14.11
C ALA A 79 -13.48 -10.40 14.47
N THR A 80 -13.72 -10.19 15.77
CA THR A 80 -15.08 -9.98 16.31
C THR A 80 -15.27 -8.60 16.96
N HIS A 81 -14.24 -7.75 16.99
CA HIS A 81 -14.38 -6.39 17.49
C HIS A 81 -15.24 -5.55 16.55
N GLU A 82 -15.82 -4.49 17.08
CA GLU A 82 -16.53 -3.51 16.26
C GLU A 82 -15.57 -2.50 15.63
N GLU A 83 -15.79 -2.17 14.36
CA GLU A 83 -15.06 -1.14 13.63
C GLU A 83 -16.04 -0.14 13.02
N SER A 84 -15.96 1.11 13.47
CA SER A 84 -16.88 2.19 13.06
C SER A 84 -16.47 2.83 11.74
N TYR A 85 -15.18 2.83 11.43
CA TYR A 85 -14.61 3.48 10.24
C TYR A 85 -14.19 2.47 9.19
N LYS A 86 -15.11 1.61 8.76
CA LYS A 86 -14.88 0.61 7.70
C LYS A 86 -15.48 1.05 6.36
N ASP A 87 -14.94 0.54 5.27
CA ASP A 87 -15.45 0.69 3.91
C ASP A 87 -15.53 -0.69 3.27
N GLU A 88 -16.67 -1.37 3.47
CA GLU A 88 -16.87 -2.75 3.03
C GLU A 88 -16.93 -2.89 1.50
N ALA A 89 -17.41 -1.86 0.80
CA ALA A 89 -17.42 -1.85 -0.67
C ALA A 89 -15.99 -1.79 -1.23
N ARG A 90 -15.13 -0.97 -0.61
CA ARG A 90 -13.71 -0.93 -0.95
C ARG A 90 -13.02 -2.24 -0.63
N ASP A 91 -13.29 -2.86 0.52
CA ASP A 91 -12.73 -4.18 0.87
C ASP A 91 -13.07 -5.21 -0.21
N GLU A 92 -14.33 -5.27 -0.65
CA GLU A 92 -14.78 -6.21 -1.68
C GLU A 92 -14.04 -6.05 -2.99
N LEU A 93 -13.95 -4.82 -3.51
CA LEU A 93 -13.24 -4.54 -4.75
C LEU A 93 -11.73 -4.80 -4.60
N SER A 94 -11.11 -4.30 -3.52
CA SER A 94 -9.67 -4.48 -3.29
C SER A 94 -9.30 -5.96 -3.23
N PHE A 95 -10.04 -6.77 -2.47
CA PHE A 95 -9.74 -8.19 -2.31
C PHE A 95 -9.92 -8.95 -3.63
N THR A 96 -10.98 -8.63 -4.38
CA THR A 96 -11.20 -9.20 -5.71
C THR A 96 -10.05 -8.88 -6.66
N LEU A 97 -9.64 -7.60 -6.74
CA LEU A 97 -8.52 -7.18 -7.59
C LEU A 97 -7.19 -7.79 -7.14
N ILE A 98 -6.91 -7.85 -5.83
CA ILE A 98 -5.68 -8.44 -5.30
C ILE A 98 -5.57 -9.91 -5.70
N CYS A 99 -6.62 -10.70 -5.49
CA CYS A 99 -6.62 -12.12 -5.85
C CYS A 99 -6.38 -12.32 -7.35
N HIS A 100 -7.12 -11.62 -8.20
CA HIS A 100 -6.95 -11.72 -9.65
C HIS A 100 -5.58 -11.21 -10.13
N ALA A 101 -5.06 -10.14 -9.52
CA ALA A 101 -3.75 -9.61 -9.86
C ALA A 101 -2.62 -10.60 -9.52
N VAL A 102 -2.73 -11.31 -8.40
CA VAL A 102 -1.79 -12.39 -8.04
C VAL A 102 -1.86 -13.52 -9.07
N ASP A 103 -3.06 -13.97 -9.42
CA ASP A 103 -3.26 -15.07 -10.39
C ASP A 103 -2.72 -14.70 -11.80
N GLN A 104 -2.84 -13.44 -12.19
CA GLN A 104 -2.41 -12.94 -13.51
C GLN A 104 -1.02 -12.30 -13.52
N ASN A 105 -0.34 -12.26 -12.36
CA ASN A 105 0.98 -11.62 -12.19
C ASN A 105 0.98 -10.14 -12.62
N ILE A 106 -0.10 -9.41 -12.27
CA ILE A 106 -0.23 -7.96 -12.47
C ILE A 106 0.45 -7.23 -11.31
N PRO A 107 1.32 -6.24 -11.56
CA PRO A 107 2.00 -5.48 -10.52
C PRO A 107 1.05 -4.78 -9.55
N CYS A 108 1.30 -4.93 -8.23
CA CYS A 108 0.51 -4.33 -7.15
C CYS A 108 1.38 -3.62 -6.13
N LEU A 109 1.01 -2.38 -5.80
CA LEU A 109 1.57 -1.61 -4.69
C LEU A 109 0.49 -1.33 -3.66
N GLY A 110 0.67 -1.77 -2.41
CA GLY A 110 -0.20 -1.44 -1.27
C GLY A 110 0.47 -0.45 -0.32
N ILE A 111 -0.24 0.61 0.04
CA ILE A 111 0.26 1.65 0.96
C ILE A 111 -0.69 1.77 2.15
N CYS A 112 -0.18 1.68 3.37
CA CYS A 112 -0.90 1.81 4.63
C CYS A 112 -2.12 0.87 4.67
N ARG A 113 -3.34 1.36 4.50
CA ARG A 113 -4.52 0.49 4.43
C ARG A 113 -4.42 -0.53 3.29
N GLY A 114 -3.89 -0.15 2.12
CA GLY A 114 -3.69 -1.06 1.00
C GLY A 114 -2.71 -2.20 1.30
N PHE A 115 -1.65 -1.94 2.08
CA PHE A 115 -0.76 -2.97 2.61
C PHE A 115 -1.54 -3.97 3.50
N GLN A 116 -2.44 -3.47 4.35
CA GLN A 116 -3.28 -4.30 5.20
C GLN A 116 -4.29 -5.12 4.38
N GLU A 117 -4.92 -4.51 3.37
CA GLU A 117 -5.82 -5.19 2.42
C GLU A 117 -5.12 -6.37 1.72
N MET A 118 -3.90 -6.16 1.23
CA MET A 118 -3.10 -7.19 0.56
C MET A 118 -2.78 -8.37 1.49
N ASN A 119 -2.44 -8.11 2.75
CA ASN A 119 -2.20 -9.15 3.73
C ASN A 119 -3.47 -9.98 4.00
N VAL A 120 -4.59 -9.31 4.26
CA VAL A 120 -5.86 -9.99 4.60
C VAL A 120 -6.40 -10.77 3.40
N ALA A 121 -6.34 -10.21 2.19
CA ALA A 121 -6.78 -10.89 0.97
C ALA A 121 -6.02 -12.20 0.71
N LEU A 122 -4.78 -12.31 1.18
CA LEU A 122 -3.96 -13.53 1.06
C LEU A 122 -3.98 -14.42 2.31
N GLY A 123 -4.89 -14.16 3.26
CA GLY A 123 -5.14 -15.01 4.42
C GLY A 123 -4.40 -14.63 5.70
N GLY A 124 -3.85 -13.42 5.78
CA GLY A 124 -3.29 -12.85 7.00
C GLY A 124 -4.35 -12.22 7.91
N SER A 125 -3.93 -11.73 9.08
CA SER A 125 -4.78 -11.01 10.02
C SER A 125 -4.20 -9.67 10.45
N LEU A 126 -5.01 -8.84 11.10
CA LEU A 126 -4.64 -7.51 11.58
C LEU A 126 -4.83 -7.39 13.09
N ASN A 127 -3.92 -6.67 13.72
CA ASN A 127 -4.07 -6.11 15.05
C ASN A 127 -4.82 -4.76 14.92
N PRO A 128 -6.00 -4.59 15.52
CA PRO A 128 -6.81 -3.38 15.37
C PRO A 128 -6.24 -2.15 16.07
N ALA A 129 -5.35 -2.34 17.07
CA ALA A 129 -4.80 -1.29 17.90
C ALA A 129 -3.39 -1.66 18.34
N VAL A 130 -2.39 -1.44 17.47
CA VAL A 130 -1.00 -1.86 17.73
C VAL A 130 -0.44 -1.23 19.00
N HIS A 131 -0.77 0.03 19.29
CA HIS A 131 -0.36 0.78 20.48
C HIS A 131 -0.87 0.18 21.80
N ASP A 132 -1.96 -0.60 21.77
CA ASP A 132 -2.51 -1.30 22.93
C ASP A 132 -1.96 -2.74 23.08
N SER A 133 -1.16 -3.19 22.12
CA SER A 133 -0.69 -4.58 22.01
C SER A 133 0.81 -4.74 22.24
N GLY A 134 1.44 -3.74 22.86
CA GLY A 134 2.87 -3.80 23.24
C GLY A 134 3.83 -3.28 22.17
N PHE A 135 3.33 -2.78 21.04
CA PHE A 135 4.10 -2.03 20.05
C PHE A 135 4.18 -0.54 20.45
N ASN A 136 5.03 0.20 19.78
CA ASN A 136 5.11 1.66 19.92
C ASN A 136 3.82 2.33 19.42
N ASP A 137 3.68 3.61 19.65
CA ASP A 137 2.57 4.38 19.10
C ASP A 137 2.86 4.77 17.65
N HIS A 138 2.18 4.09 16.73
CA HIS A 138 2.28 4.30 15.28
C HIS A 138 1.20 5.25 14.74
N ARG A 139 0.40 5.86 15.61
CA ARG A 139 -0.69 6.74 15.21
C ARG A 139 -0.18 8.06 14.67
N GLU A 140 -1.01 8.68 13.86
CA GLU A 140 -0.84 10.02 13.33
C GLU A 140 -0.61 11.02 14.49
N ALA A 141 0.43 11.84 14.38
CA ALA A 141 0.66 12.92 15.32
C ALA A 141 -0.54 13.90 15.33
N PRO A 142 -0.99 14.39 16.50
CA PRO A 142 -2.14 15.28 16.61
C PRO A 142 -1.78 16.74 16.23
N VAL A 143 -1.30 16.92 15.00
CA VAL A 143 -0.90 18.21 14.43
C VAL A 143 -1.68 18.47 13.14
N GLU A 144 -1.93 19.74 12.82
CA GLU A 144 -2.65 20.11 11.59
C GLU A 144 -1.70 20.27 10.40
N ASP A 145 -0.45 20.59 10.64
CA ASP A 145 0.56 20.81 9.62
C ASP A 145 0.97 19.48 8.96
N PHE A 146 0.80 19.38 7.65
CA PHE A 146 1.10 18.16 6.90
C PHE A 146 2.59 17.80 6.89
N GLU A 147 3.51 18.78 6.88
CA GLU A 147 4.94 18.49 6.92
C GLU A 147 5.33 17.83 8.24
N GLN A 148 4.74 18.30 9.36
CA GLN A 148 4.93 17.69 10.68
C GLN A 148 4.26 16.32 10.78
N LYS A 149 3.05 16.17 10.21
CA LYS A 149 2.28 14.93 10.24
C LYS A 149 2.99 13.78 9.48
N TYR A 150 3.59 14.09 8.35
CA TYR A 150 4.32 13.14 7.51
C TYR A 150 5.84 13.17 7.72
N ALA A 151 6.33 13.88 8.74
CA ALA A 151 7.73 13.83 9.10
C ALA A 151 8.17 12.40 9.47
N PRO A 152 9.45 12.04 9.27
CA PRO A 152 9.98 10.77 9.74
C PRO A 152 9.72 10.56 11.23
N ALA A 153 9.19 9.41 11.61
CA ALA A 153 8.78 9.09 12.98
C ALA A 153 9.59 7.95 13.60
N HIS A 154 9.95 6.94 12.79
CA HIS A 154 10.77 5.81 13.25
C HIS A 154 11.55 5.19 12.10
N ALA A 155 12.58 4.42 12.44
CA ALA A 155 13.33 3.62 11.49
C ALA A 155 12.56 2.36 11.09
N VAL A 156 12.75 1.87 9.88
CA VAL A 156 12.43 0.49 9.48
C VAL A 156 13.72 -0.27 9.21
N LEU A 157 13.81 -1.48 9.74
CA LEU A 157 14.97 -2.36 9.64
C LEU A 157 14.77 -3.31 8.46
N VAL A 158 15.60 -3.17 7.43
CA VAL A 158 15.53 -3.99 6.22
C VAL A 158 15.98 -5.42 6.53
N GLN A 159 15.22 -6.39 6.08
CA GLN A 159 15.55 -7.79 6.28
C GLN A 159 16.68 -8.24 5.35
N LYS A 160 17.56 -9.11 5.85
CA LYS A 160 18.63 -9.68 5.04
C LYS A 160 18.07 -10.63 3.98
N GLN A 161 18.70 -10.65 2.81
CA GLN A 161 18.30 -11.46 1.66
C GLN A 161 16.88 -11.14 1.14
N SER A 162 16.38 -9.96 1.49
CA SER A 162 15.08 -9.46 1.07
C SER A 162 15.15 -8.74 -0.29
N LEU A 163 13.99 -8.49 -0.89
CA LEU A 163 13.87 -7.69 -2.11
C LEU A 163 14.37 -6.25 -1.86
N PHE A 164 14.06 -5.68 -0.69
CA PHE A 164 14.50 -4.34 -0.33
C PHE A 164 16.02 -4.23 -0.18
N GLU A 165 16.67 -5.23 0.43
CA GLU A 165 18.15 -5.28 0.47
C GLU A 165 18.73 -5.32 -0.94
N GLN A 166 18.16 -6.10 -1.86
CA GLN A 166 18.59 -6.15 -3.25
C GLN A 166 18.45 -4.78 -3.94
N TRP A 167 17.33 -4.09 -3.76
CA TRP A 167 17.13 -2.75 -4.31
C TRP A 167 18.12 -1.73 -3.76
N LEU A 168 18.41 -1.77 -2.47
CA LEU A 168 19.41 -0.89 -1.85
C LEU A 168 20.80 -1.11 -2.45
N VAL A 169 21.21 -2.37 -2.64
CA VAL A 169 22.49 -2.72 -3.29
C VAL A 169 22.53 -2.22 -4.73
N GLN A 170 21.47 -2.45 -5.51
CA GLN A 170 21.38 -2.02 -6.92
C GLN A 170 21.43 -0.49 -7.07
N ASN A 171 20.97 0.25 -6.07
CA ASN A 171 20.96 1.71 -6.05
C ASN A 171 22.14 2.32 -5.27
N HIS A 172 23.23 1.55 -5.05
CA HIS A 172 24.45 1.99 -4.36
C HIS A 172 24.25 2.41 -2.91
N TRP A 173 23.30 1.75 -2.23
CA TRP A 173 22.97 1.96 -0.82
C TRP A 173 23.26 0.71 0.04
N GLU A 174 24.23 -0.08 -0.39
CA GLU A 174 24.58 -1.42 0.16
C GLU A 174 24.94 -1.44 1.65
N ASN A 175 25.33 -0.30 2.23
CA ASN A 175 25.63 -0.17 3.65
C ASN A 175 24.43 0.23 4.50
N THR A 176 23.27 0.47 3.87
CA THR A 176 22.03 0.86 4.53
C THR A 176 21.28 -0.37 5.00
N THR A 177 21.08 -0.49 6.29
CA THR A 177 20.31 -1.57 6.92
C THR A 177 18.99 -1.07 7.51
N PHE A 178 18.78 0.23 7.55
CA PHE A 178 17.55 0.88 7.99
C PHE A 178 17.40 2.25 7.31
N PHE A 179 16.19 2.76 7.28
CA PHE A 179 15.87 4.14 6.90
C PHE A 179 14.64 4.63 7.68
N GLU A 180 14.49 5.95 7.76
CA GLU A 180 13.41 6.58 8.51
C GLU A 180 12.14 6.68 7.66
N VAL A 181 10.97 6.44 8.28
CA VAL A 181 9.66 6.52 7.66
C VAL A 181 8.68 7.31 8.52
N ASN A 182 7.64 7.85 7.89
CA ASN A 182 6.48 8.42 8.59
C ASN A 182 5.56 7.30 9.11
N THR A 183 4.64 7.63 10.03
CA THR A 183 3.69 6.66 10.58
C THR A 183 2.35 7.32 10.91
N LEU A 184 1.25 6.77 10.38
CA LEU A 184 -0.10 7.32 10.49
C LEU A 184 -1.15 6.20 10.57
N HIS A 185 -0.96 5.16 11.39
CA HIS A 185 -1.86 4.01 11.41
C HIS A 185 -2.16 3.49 12.81
N ASN A 186 -3.39 3.01 13.01
CA ASN A 186 -3.83 2.31 14.22
C ASN A 186 -3.68 0.80 14.09
N GLN A 187 -4.08 0.27 12.92
CA GLN A 187 -3.99 -1.14 12.62
C GLN A 187 -2.62 -1.50 12.08
N GLY A 188 -2.20 -2.71 12.31
CA GLY A 188 -0.98 -3.28 11.75
C GLY A 188 -1.13 -4.78 11.53
N ILE A 189 -0.11 -5.42 10.97
CA ILE A 189 -0.12 -6.86 10.76
C ILE A 189 -0.05 -7.58 12.13
N ASP A 190 -0.99 -8.49 12.37
CA ASP A 190 -0.94 -9.48 13.44
C ASP A 190 -0.28 -10.77 12.94
N GLN A 191 -0.89 -11.40 11.92
CA GLN A 191 -0.32 -12.55 11.24
C GLN A 191 -0.08 -12.21 9.77
N LEU A 192 1.16 -12.32 9.34
CA LEU A 192 1.51 -12.17 7.93
C LEU A 192 0.98 -13.38 7.15
N ALA A 193 0.35 -13.13 6.00
CA ALA A 193 -0.14 -14.20 5.14
C ALA A 193 1.01 -15.15 4.74
N PRO A 194 0.76 -16.49 4.69
CA PRO A 194 1.84 -17.49 4.57
C PRO A 194 2.70 -17.38 3.30
N LEU A 195 2.18 -16.76 2.26
CA LEU A 195 2.89 -16.59 0.98
C LEU A 195 3.76 -15.33 0.95
N LEU A 196 3.56 -14.41 1.89
CA LEU A 196 4.27 -13.14 1.93
C LEU A 196 5.61 -13.27 2.66
N GLN A 197 6.60 -12.52 2.19
CA GLN A 197 7.92 -12.40 2.78
C GLN A 197 8.07 -11.03 3.42
N VAL A 198 8.60 -10.97 4.64
CA VAL A 198 8.90 -9.71 5.32
C VAL A 198 10.08 -9.02 4.65
N GLU A 199 9.90 -7.76 4.28
CA GLU A 199 10.94 -6.90 3.72
C GLU A 199 11.55 -5.96 4.75
N ALA A 200 10.71 -5.39 5.64
CA ALA A 200 11.16 -4.51 6.71
C ALA A 200 10.27 -4.59 7.95
N LYS A 201 10.86 -4.28 9.11
CA LYS A 201 10.17 -4.19 10.41
C LYS A 201 10.53 -2.91 11.13
N ALA A 202 9.59 -2.38 11.90
CA ALA A 202 9.89 -1.36 12.91
C ALA A 202 10.78 -1.94 14.04
N PRO A 203 11.46 -1.10 14.85
CA PRO A 203 12.32 -1.57 15.94
C PRO A 203 11.60 -2.37 17.03
N ASP A 204 10.30 -2.17 17.18
CA ASP A 204 9.42 -2.92 18.10
C ASP A 204 8.96 -4.28 17.54
N GLY A 205 9.36 -4.60 16.30
CA GLY A 205 9.09 -5.87 15.63
C GLY A 205 7.85 -5.89 14.74
N LEU A 206 7.08 -4.81 14.69
CA LEU A 206 5.92 -4.70 13.79
C LEU A 206 6.37 -4.83 12.33
N VAL A 207 5.63 -5.62 11.54
CA VAL A 207 5.90 -5.74 10.10
C VAL A 207 5.46 -4.47 9.40
N GLU A 208 6.40 -3.81 8.74
CA GLU A 208 6.21 -2.54 8.05
C GLU A 208 6.23 -2.67 6.52
N ALA A 209 6.82 -3.75 6.01
CA ALA A 209 6.81 -4.03 4.59
C ALA A 209 6.88 -5.52 4.31
N PHE A 210 6.24 -5.94 3.22
CA PHE A 210 6.31 -7.29 2.68
C PHE A 210 6.31 -7.29 1.14
N SER A 211 6.72 -8.42 0.59
CA SER A 211 6.55 -8.75 -0.83
C SER A 211 5.94 -10.14 -1.00
N LEU A 212 5.42 -10.43 -2.19
CA LEU A 212 5.07 -11.78 -2.63
C LEU A 212 6.13 -12.27 -3.60
N PRO A 213 6.97 -13.25 -3.23
CA PRO A 213 8.01 -13.78 -4.09
C PRO A 213 7.44 -14.36 -5.41
N ASN A 214 8.24 -14.29 -6.47
CA ASN A 214 7.90 -14.80 -7.81
C ASN A 214 6.79 -14.03 -8.54
N GLN A 215 6.33 -12.90 -8.03
CA GLN A 215 5.51 -11.95 -8.77
C GLN A 215 6.41 -10.90 -9.46
N LYS A 216 5.94 -10.31 -10.57
CA LYS A 216 6.64 -9.18 -11.21
C LYS A 216 6.90 -8.05 -10.24
N PHE A 217 5.86 -7.69 -9.49
CA PHE A 217 5.90 -6.73 -8.40
C PHE A 217 4.64 -6.89 -7.55
N PHE A 218 4.78 -7.32 -6.32
CA PHE A 218 3.70 -7.34 -5.34
C PHE A 218 4.31 -6.93 -4.00
N VAL A 219 4.19 -5.66 -3.68
CA VAL A 219 4.84 -5.04 -2.53
C VAL A 219 3.84 -4.23 -1.75
N GLY A 220 3.87 -4.38 -0.44
CA GLY A 220 3.11 -3.56 0.50
C GLY A 220 4.05 -2.87 1.48
N VAL A 221 3.72 -1.61 1.81
CA VAL A 221 4.40 -0.80 2.83
C VAL A 221 3.39 -0.15 3.76
N GLN A 222 3.66 -0.12 5.06
CA GLN A 222 2.74 0.44 6.05
C GLN A 222 2.83 1.96 6.13
N TRP A 223 4.01 2.55 5.89
CA TRP A 223 4.22 3.99 5.82
C TRP A 223 3.69 4.62 4.54
N HIS A 224 3.85 5.93 4.38
CA HIS A 224 3.35 6.72 3.25
C HIS A 224 4.49 7.22 2.36
N PRO A 225 4.99 6.39 1.39
CA PRO A 225 6.07 6.77 0.47
C PRO A 225 5.63 7.77 -0.60
N GLU A 226 4.31 7.95 -0.81
CA GLU A 226 3.75 8.93 -1.75
C GLU A 226 3.95 10.37 -1.30
N TRP A 227 4.13 10.58 0.01
CA TRP A 227 4.54 11.86 0.56
C TRP A 227 6.01 12.13 0.17
N GLU A 228 6.26 13.24 -0.50
CA GLU A 228 7.60 13.59 -1.00
C GLU A 228 8.26 12.50 -1.86
N ALA A 229 7.49 11.75 -2.64
CA ALA A 229 7.98 10.61 -3.42
C ALA A 229 9.20 10.92 -4.31
N LYS A 230 9.34 12.17 -4.78
CA LYS A 230 10.47 12.62 -5.63
C LYS A 230 11.73 13.01 -4.86
N THR A 231 11.63 13.25 -3.58
CA THR A 231 12.75 13.75 -2.76
C THR A 231 13.25 12.68 -1.79
N ASN A 232 12.38 11.78 -1.33
CA ASN A 232 12.78 10.65 -0.50
C ASN A 232 13.42 9.55 -1.37
N HIS A 233 14.64 9.17 -1.03
CA HIS A 233 15.43 8.24 -1.85
C HIS A 233 14.81 6.83 -1.93
N PHE A 234 14.34 6.26 -0.83
CA PHE A 234 13.70 4.96 -0.87
C PHE A 234 12.36 4.97 -1.60
N SER A 235 11.58 6.05 -1.45
CA SER A 235 10.34 6.23 -2.21
C SER A 235 10.60 6.27 -3.72
N GLN A 236 11.70 6.94 -4.15
CA GLN A 236 12.10 6.93 -5.56
C GLN A 236 12.40 5.51 -6.06
N ILE A 237 13.13 4.71 -5.29
CA ILE A 237 13.41 3.31 -5.63
C ILE A 237 12.09 2.54 -5.77
N LEU A 238 11.22 2.59 -4.75
CA LEU A 238 9.96 1.87 -4.70
C LEU A 238 9.05 2.19 -5.91
N PHE A 239 8.85 3.49 -6.20
CA PHE A 239 8.00 3.88 -7.32
C PHE A 239 8.64 3.59 -8.68
N ASN A 240 9.96 3.69 -8.83
CA ASN A 240 10.66 3.31 -10.06
C ASN A 240 10.52 1.79 -10.32
N GLU A 241 10.74 0.95 -9.32
CA GLU A 241 10.58 -0.51 -9.43
C GLU A 241 9.13 -0.88 -9.78
N PHE A 242 8.14 -0.23 -9.14
CA PHE A 242 6.75 -0.41 -9.48
C PHE A 242 6.47 -0.05 -10.94
N MET A 243 6.90 1.13 -11.39
CA MET A 243 6.67 1.59 -12.77
C MET A 243 7.40 0.76 -13.80
N MET A 244 8.61 0.27 -13.50
CA MET A 244 9.32 -0.68 -14.38
C MET A 244 8.55 -1.98 -14.55
N ALA A 245 7.99 -2.51 -13.47
CA ALA A 245 7.21 -3.75 -13.51
C ALA A 245 5.89 -3.62 -14.31
N THR A 246 5.31 -2.41 -14.37
CA THR A 246 4.08 -2.13 -15.14
C THR A 246 4.33 -1.79 -16.61
N SER A 247 5.58 -1.65 -17.02
CA SER A 247 5.93 -1.40 -18.43
C SER A 247 5.69 -2.66 -19.26
N ARG A 248 5.01 -2.49 -20.42
CA ARG A 248 4.72 -3.59 -21.37
C ARG A 248 5.93 -3.95 -22.20
#